data_3ad26e46177dd311e0f4d47ea2a78ec3
#
_entry.id   3ad26e46177dd311e0f4d47ea2a78ec3
#
_cell.length_a   1.000
_cell.length_b   1.000
_cell.length_c   1.000
_cell.angle_alpha   90.00
_cell.angle_beta   90.00
_cell.angle_gamma   90.00
#
_symmetry.space_group_name_H-M   'P 1'
#
loop_
_entity.id
_entity.type
_entity.pdbx_description
1 polymer ?
#
loop_
_entity_poly.entity_id
_entity_poly.type
_entity_poly.pdbx_seq_one_letter_code
_entity_poly.pdbx_strand_id
1 'polypeptide(L)'
;MNYPYANGVLKVKEADLFTNASYLRLKDSKDILKTLEELGYEKKQTIEATLVNELVKTKDLIQSLSPNHKLTNCFFLVSDATNIKAYYKARIFNLSTDDLYVPNSNFSKENLEEAILNYDLKGLSKENQKLFIKLEQELKGLEENPRLISAKIDQILFEKAYK
;
A
#
# COMPACT_ATOMS: atom_id res chain seq x y z
N MET A 1 7.36 21.43 -7.99
CA MET A 1 6.28 21.80 -7.08
C MET A 1 6.88 22.28 -5.78
N ASN A 2 6.28 23.23 -5.08
CA ASN A 2 6.81 23.78 -3.83
C ASN A 2 5.84 23.56 -2.68
N TYR A 3 6.33 23.57 -1.45
CA TYR A 3 5.52 23.34 -0.24
C TYR A 3 4.33 24.30 -0.06
N PRO A 4 4.40 25.61 -0.40
CA PRO A 4 3.26 26.51 -0.33
C PRO A 4 2.07 26.06 -1.18
N TYR A 5 2.31 25.55 -2.40
CA TYR A 5 1.25 25.00 -3.24
C TYR A 5 0.63 23.74 -2.62
N ALA A 6 1.47 22.81 -2.19
CA ALA A 6 1.01 21.59 -1.52
C ALA A 6 0.17 21.91 -0.28
N ASN A 7 0.61 22.87 0.53
CA ASN A 7 -0.12 23.35 1.71
C ASN A 7 -1.50 23.91 1.36
N GLY A 8 -1.58 24.70 0.28
CA GLY A 8 -2.84 25.24 -0.20
C GLY A 8 -3.84 24.14 -0.59
N VAL A 9 -3.38 23.13 -1.34
CA VAL A 9 -4.21 22.00 -1.75
C VAL A 9 -4.67 21.18 -0.54
N LEU A 10 -3.76 20.88 0.41
CA LEU A 10 -4.10 20.13 1.62
C LEU A 10 -5.11 20.85 2.51
N LYS A 11 -4.99 22.19 2.63
CA LYS A 11 -5.97 23.00 3.36
C LYS A 11 -7.38 22.93 2.77
N VAL A 12 -7.50 22.88 1.45
CA VAL A 12 -8.81 22.66 0.80
C VAL A 12 -9.33 21.26 1.12
N LYS A 13 -8.45 20.25 1.10
CA LYS A 13 -8.82 18.87 1.40
C LYS A 13 -9.15 18.61 2.87
N GLU A 14 -8.67 19.42 3.80
CA GLU A 14 -9.08 19.36 5.20
C GLU A 14 -10.62 19.59 5.37
N ALA A 15 -11.24 20.37 4.49
CA ALA A 15 -12.68 20.58 4.52
C ALA A 15 -13.50 19.33 4.09
N ASP A 16 -12.88 18.40 3.38
CA ASP A 16 -13.50 17.14 2.95
C ASP A 16 -13.43 16.04 4.05
N LEU A 17 -12.75 16.29 5.17
CA LEU A 17 -12.63 15.31 6.25
C LEU A 17 -13.96 15.10 6.97
N PHE A 18 -14.21 13.86 7.36
CA PHE A 18 -15.44 13.52 8.09
C PHE A 18 -15.51 14.23 9.44
N THR A 19 -16.63 14.85 9.68
CA THR A 19 -17.01 15.41 10.97
C THR A 19 -17.68 14.34 11.85
N ASN A 20 -17.88 14.62 13.13
CA ASN A 20 -18.70 13.78 14.01
C ASN A 20 -20.11 13.56 13.44
N ALA A 21 -20.69 14.57 12.80
CA ALA A 21 -22.00 14.45 12.13
C ALA A 21 -21.96 13.47 10.97
N SER A 22 -20.87 13.44 10.19
CA SER A 22 -20.67 12.48 9.09
C SER A 22 -20.62 11.04 9.62
N TYR A 23 -19.89 10.82 10.72
CA TYR A 23 -19.83 9.49 11.35
C TYR A 23 -21.17 9.04 11.92
N LEU A 24 -21.92 9.91 12.60
CA LEU A 24 -23.26 9.59 13.09
C LEU A 24 -24.21 9.26 11.94
N ARG A 25 -24.14 10.02 10.84
CA ARG A 25 -24.92 9.76 9.65
C ARG A 25 -24.62 8.40 9.02
N LEU A 26 -23.33 7.99 8.96
CA LEU A 26 -22.93 6.65 8.51
C LEU A 26 -23.43 5.55 9.44
N LYS A 27 -23.30 5.76 10.76
CA LYS A 27 -23.75 4.79 11.78
C LYS A 27 -25.25 4.51 11.70
N ASP A 28 -26.06 5.55 11.48
CA ASP A 28 -27.51 5.47 11.47
C ASP A 28 -28.08 5.16 10.06
N SER A 29 -27.20 5.03 9.07
CA SER A 29 -27.58 4.79 7.67
C SER A 29 -28.06 3.36 7.44
N LYS A 30 -29.15 3.25 6.67
CA LYS A 30 -29.62 1.95 6.14
C LYS A 30 -28.88 1.51 4.87
N ASP A 31 -28.28 2.47 4.15
CA ASP A 31 -27.49 2.25 2.94
C ASP A 31 -26.17 3.03 3.06
N ILE A 32 -25.16 2.33 3.56
CA ILE A 32 -23.83 2.90 3.80
C ILE A 32 -23.18 3.37 2.49
N LEU A 33 -23.33 2.61 1.39
CA LEU A 33 -22.74 2.99 0.09
C LEU A 33 -23.32 4.31 -0.43
N LYS A 34 -24.63 4.47 -0.35
CA LYS A 34 -25.29 5.71 -0.74
C LYS A 34 -24.85 6.87 0.16
N THR A 35 -24.74 6.64 1.44
CA THR A 35 -24.31 7.67 2.39
C THR A 35 -22.85 8.09 2.14
N LEU A 36 -21.95 7.15 1.81
CA LEU A 36 -20.58 7.46 1.42
C LEU A 36 -20.55 8.32 0.13
N GLU A 37 -21.37 7.99 -0.86
CA GLU A 37 -21.50 8.76 -2.10
C GLU A 37 -21.97 10.20 -1.82
N GLU A 38 -22.97 10.39 -0.96
CA GLU A 38 -23.46 11.69 -0.52
C GLU A 38 -22.43 12.48 0.30
N LEU A 39 -21.47 11.80 0.93
CA LEU A 39 -20.32 12.38 1.64
C LEU A 39 -19.12 12.64 0.71
N GLY A 40 -19.26 12.44 -0.60
CA GLY A 40 -18.25 12.79 -1.60
C GLY A 40 -17.35 11.63 -2.03
N TYR A 41 -17.59 10.41 -1.55
CA TYR A 41 -16.82 9.23 -2.00
C TYR A 41 -17.33 8.74 -3.36
N GLU A 42 -16.43 8.32 -4.22
CA GLU A 42 -16.79 7.70 -5.49
C GLU A 42 -17.29 6.28 -5.26
N LYS A 43 -18.60 6.09 -5.35
CA LYS A 43 -19.24 4.79 -5.15
C LYS A 43 -18.70 3.70 -6.05
N LYS A 44 -18.31 2.59 -5.48
CA LYS A 44 -17.93 1.34 -6.15
C LYS A 44 -18.96 0.25 -5.83
N GLN A 45 -18.68 -0.99 -6.24
CA GLN A 45 -19.62 -2.11 -6.07
C GLN A 45 -19.80 -2.52 -4.60
N THR A 46 -18.77 -2.36 -3.76
CA THR A 46 -18.80 -2.69 -2.33
C THR A 46 -18.26 -1.53 -1.49
N ILE A 47 -18.52 -1.58 -0.18
CA ILE A 47 -17.99 -0.60 0.78
C ILE A 47 -16.46 -0.65 0.76
N GLU A 48 -15.88 -1.84 0.81
CA GLU A 48 -14.44 -2.06 0.78
C GLU A 48 -13.82 -1.46 -0.47
N ALA A 49 -14.39 -1.74 -1.66
CA ALA A 49 -13.90 -1.18 -2.92
C ALA A 49 -14.00 0.35 -2.97
N THR A 50 -15.04 0.93 -2.37
CA THR A 50 -15.21 2.38 -2.24
C THR A 50 -14.12 2.98 -1.35
N LEU A 51 -13.85 2.38 -0.18
CA LEU A 51 -12.82 2.85 0.75
C LEU A 51 -11.40 2.67 0.17
N VAL A 52 -11.14 1.55 -0.48
CA VAL A 52 -9.87 1.29 -1.18
C VAL A 52 -9.61 2.31 -2.27
N ASN A 53 -10.64 2.65 -3.05
CA ASN A 53 -10.52 3.67 -4.10
C ASN A 53 -10.10 5.04 -3.52
N GLU A 54 -10.64 5.44 -2.37
CA GLU A 54 -10.27 6.69 -1.72
C GLU A 54 -8.84 6.64 -1.11
N LEU A 55 -8.40 5.49 -0.60
CA LEU A 55 -7.01 5.31 -0.17
C LEU A 55 -6.03 5.46 -1.35
N VAL A 56 -6.36 4.90 -2.52
CA VAL A 56 -5.53 5.04 -3.73
C VAL A 56 -5.48 6.51 -4.17
N LYS A 57 -6.62 7.20 -4.23
CA LYS A 57 -6.67 8.64 -4.55
C LYS A 57 -5.84 9.48 -3.57
N THR A 58 -5.89 9.14 -2.28
CA THR A 58 -5.10 9.81 -1.24
C THR A 58 -3.60 9.61 -1.47
N LYS A 59 -3.18 8.38 -1.80
CA LYS A 59 -1.79 8.08 -2.17
C LYS A 59 -1.34 8.91 -3.38
N ASP A 60 -2.14 8.91 -4.45
CA ASP A 60 -1.83 9.64 -5.69
C ASP A 60 -1.72 11.14 -5.41
N LEU A 61 -2.60 11.68 -4.57
CA LEU A 61 -2.53 13.07 -4.12
C LEU A 61 -1.23 13.34 -3.37
N ILE A 62 -0.87 12.53 -2.37
CA ILE A 62 0.37 12.67 -1.60
C ILE A 62 1.58 12.63 -2.53
N GLN A 63 1.63 11.66 -3.46
CA GLN A 63 2.72 11.54 -4.41
C GLN A 63 2.78 12.73 -5.36
N SER A 64 1.64 13.20 -5.88
CA SER A 64 1.58 14.37 -6.77
C SER A 64 2.03 15.67 -6.11
N LEU A 65 1.78 15.83 -4.81
CA LEU A 65 2.14 17.02 -4.04
C LEU A 65 3.54 16.96 -3.43
N SER A 66 4.15 15.78 -3.36
CA SER A 66 5.45 15.60 -2.71
C SER A 66 6.61 16.04 -3.60
N PRO A 67 7.44 16.97 -3.17
CA PRO A 67 8.71 17.26 -3.85
C PRO A 67 9.77 16.18 -3.59
N ASN A 68 9.57 15.32 -2.60
CA ASN A 68 10.50 14.24 -2.23
C ASN A 68 9.73 12.90 -2.08
N HIS A 69 9.63 12.16 -3.19
CA HIS A 69 8.95 10.87 -3.20
C HIS A 69 9.60 9.83 -2.28
N LYS A 70 10.93 9.91 -2.04
CA LYS A 70 11.58 8.96 -1.12
C LYS A 70 11.03 9.08 0.30
N LEU A 71 10.80 10.32 0.76
CA LEU A 71 10.24 10.56 2.08
C LEU A 71 8.79 10.10 2.17
N THR A 72 7.98 10.44 1.17
CA THR A 72 6.55 10.08 1.18
C THR A 72 6.30 8.60 0.96
N ASN A 73 7.18 7.89 0.26
CA ASN A 73 7.09 6.44 0.10
C ASN A 73 7.21 5.68 1.42
N CYS A 74 7.81 6.29 2.46
CA CYS A 74 7.85 5.68 3.80
C CYS A 74 6.45 5.45 4.40
N PHE A 75 5.46 6.26 4.05
CA PHE A 75 4.07 6.09 4.52
C PHE A 75 3.43 4.78 4.00
N PHE A 76 3.93 4.23 2.91
CA PHE A 76 3.37 3.04 2.26
C PHE A 76 4.15 1.75 2.57
N LEU A 77 5.22 1.83 3.38
CA LEU A 77 6.06 0.68 3.72
C LEU A 77 5.32 -0.45 4.44
N VAL A 78 4.30 -0.13 5.24
CA VAL A 78 3.48 -1.15 5.91
C VAL A 78 2.71 -1.98 4.89
N SER A 79 2.15 -1.34 3.86
CA SER A 79 1.47 -2.03 2.76
C SER A 79 2.46 -2.84 1.91
N ASP A 80 3.66 -2.28 1.65
CA ASP A 80 4.74 -3.00 0.98
C ASP A 80 5.12 -4.27 1.74
N ALA A 81 5.35 -4.14 3.05
CA ALA A 81 5.71 -5.28 3.91
C ALA A 81 4.61 -6.35 3.93
N THR A 82 3.34 -5.93 3.99
CA THR A 82 2.19 -6.84 3.96
C THR A 82 2.15 -7.62 2.66
N ASN A 83 2.24 -6.91 1.53
CA ASN A 83 2.22 -7.52 0.21
C ASN A 83 3.41 -8.46 0.00
N ILE A 84 4.62 -7.99 0.25
CA ILE A 84 5.85 -8.80 0.07
C ILE A 84 5.76 -10.08 0.92
N LYS A 85 5.33 -9.99 2.19
CA LYS A 85 5.13 -11.17 3.05
C LYS A 85 4.09 -12.13 2.49
N ALA A 86 2.98 -11.61 1.98
CA ALA A 86 1.91 -12.42 1.40
C ALA A 86 2.40 -13.20 0.17
N TYR A 87 3.04 -12.51 -0.77
CA TYR A 87 3.54 -13.13 -2.00
C TYR A 87 4.69 -14.12 -1.77
N TYR A 88 5.65 -13.80 -0.89
CA TYR A 88 6.70 -14.77 -0.52
C TYR A 88 6.14 -16.02 0.13
N LYS A 89 5.18 -15.87 1.06
CA LYS A 89 4.53 -17.02 1.68
C LYS A 89 3.70 -17.82 0.68
N ALA A 90 2.95 -17.14 -0.19
CA ALA A 90 2.18 -17.82 -1.22
C ALA A 90 3.08 -18.67 -2.11
N ARG A 91 4.23 -18.14 -2.55
CA ARG A 91 5.21 -18.89 -3.32
C ARG A 91 5.79 -20.08 -2.55
N ILE A 92 6.25 -19.85 -1.32
CA ILE A 92 6.93 -20.88 -0.51
C ILE A 92 5.96 -22.02 -0.15
N PHE A 93 4.72 -21.71 0.18
CA PHE A 93 3.72 -22.69 0.60
C PHE A 93 2.78 -23.13 -0.52
N ASN A 94 3.05 -22.71 -1.77
CA ASN A 94 2.24 -23.02 -2.95
C ASN A 94 0.76 -22.69 -2.76
N LEU A 95 0.48 -21.47 -2.26
CA LEU A 95 -0.86 -20.94 -2.04
C LEU A 95 -1.28 -20.07 -3.22
N SER A 96 -2.62 -19.90 -3.41
CA SER A 96 -3.14 -18.92 -4.37
C SER A 96 -2.70 -17.51 -3.99
N THR A 97 -2.45 -16.68 -4.99
CA THR A 97 -2.19 -15.24 -4.85
C THR A 97 -3.42 -14.38 -5.12
N ASP A 98 -4.57 -15.01 -5.41
CA ASP A 98 -5.82 -14.29 -5.59
C ASP A 98 -6.17 -13.52 -4.31
N ASP A 99 -6.59 -12.28 -4.49
CA ASP A 99 -7.02 -11.37 -3.41
C ASP A 99 -5.99 -11.07 -2.30
N LEU A 100 -4.71 -11.45 -2.48
CA LEU A 100 -3.66 -11.15 -1.50
C LEU A 100 -3.17 -9.70 -1.55
N TYR A 101 -3.33 -9.02 -2.68
CA TYR A 101 -2.78 -7.69 -2.87
C TYR A 101 -3.54 -6.63 -2.06
N VAL A 102 -2.81 -5.96 -1.17
CA VAL A 102 -3.29 -4.79 -0.45
C VAL A 102 -2.91 -3.55 -1.25
N PRO A 103 -3.88 -2.74 -1.69
CA PRO A 103 -3.60 -1.49 -2.39
C PRO A 103 -2.89 -0.50 -1.47
N ASN A 104 -2.45 0.63 -2.03
CA ASN A 104 -1.69 1.65 -1.31
C ASN A 104 -0.24 1.24 -0.99
N SER A 105 0.34 0.38 -1.81
CA SER A 105 1.75 -0.06 -1.78
C SER A 105 2.58 0.73 -2.80
N ASN A 106 3.88 0.86 -2.56
CA ASN A 106 4.83 1.40 -3.54
C ASN A 106 5.05 0.45 -4.74
N PHE A 107 4.75 -0.82 -4.57
CA PHE A 107 4.81 -1.83 -5.62
C PHE A 107 3.41 -2.10 -6.16
N SER A 108 3.26 -2.19 -7.48
CA SER A 108 2.04 -2.68 -8.08
C SER A 108 1.92 -4.19 -7.90
N LYS A 109 0.71 -4.74 -8.12
CA LYS A 109 0.46 -6.18 -8.09
C LYS A 109 1.37 -6.91 -9.09
N GLU A 110 1.45 -6.40 -10.31
CA GLU A 110 2.25 -6.95 -11.39
C GLU A 110 3.74 -6.96 -11.04
N ASN A 111 4.25 -5.87 -10.43
CA ASN A 111 5.65 -5.82 -9.99
C ASN A 111 5.98 -6.90 -8.97
N LEU A 112 5.05 -7.21 -8.04
CA LEU A 112 5.25 -8.24 -7.03
C LEU A 112 5.19 -9.65 -7.63
N GLU A 113 4.23 -9.89 -8.54
CA GLU A 113 4.10 -11.15 -9.27
C GLU A 113 5.37 -11.43 -10.07
N GLU A 114 5.82 -10.47 -10.88
CA GLU A 114 7.03 -10.63 -11.68
C GLU A 114 8.27 -10.85 -10.79
N ALA A 115 8.46 -10.02 -9.77
CA ALA A 115 9.65 -10.10 -8.93
C ALA A 115 9.70 -11.34 -8.05
N ILE A 116 8.58 -11.74 -7.44
CA ILE A 116 8.55 -12.81 -6.43
C ILE A 116 8.19 -14.17 -7.04
N LEU A 117 7.20 -14.23 -7.92
CA LEU A 117 6.74 -15.49 -8.50
C LEU A 117 7.57 -15.89 -9.72
N ASN A 118 7.88 -14.92 -10.59
CA ASN A 118 8.58 -15.17 -11.87
C ASN A 118 10.08 -14.91 -11.81
N TYR A 119 10.61 -14.38 -10.68
CA TYR A 119 12.01 -13.99 -10.51
C TYR A 119 12.50 -12.98 -11.56
N ASP A 120 11.59 -12.22 -12.18
CA ASP A 120 11.94 -11.17 -13.15
C ASP A 120 11.93 -9.78 -12.47
N LEU A 121 13.12 -9.19 -12.36
CA LEU A 121 13.34 -7.89 -11.74
C LEU A 121 13.46 -6.73 -12.73
N LYS A 122 13.34 -7.00 -14.06
CA LYS A 122 13.62 -6.00 -15.10
C LYS A 122 12.74 -4.75 -15.01
N GLY A 123 11.48 -4.91 -14.60
CA GLY A 123 10.52 -3.81 -14.45
C GLY A 123 10.77 -2.91 -13.23
N LEU A 124 11.70 -3.29 -12.36
CA LEU A 124 11.98 -2.57 -11.12
C LEU A 124 13.17 -1.61 -11.25
N SER A 125 13.15 -0.54 -10.45
CA SER A 125 14.31 0.32 -10.28
C SER A 125 15.51 -0.46 -9.73
N LYS A 126 16.73 -0.01 -10.01
CA LYS A 126 17.97 -0.66 -9.50
C LYS A 126 17.99 -0.82 -7.97
N GLU A 127 17.38 0.12 -7.27
CA GLU A 127 17.27 0.08 -5.82
C GLU A 127 16.32 -1.03 -5.35
N ASN A 128 15.18 -1.18 -6.02
CA ASN A 128 14.22 -2.23 -5.74
C ASN A 128 14.73 -3.61 -6.16
N GLN A 129 15.46 -3.71 -7.28
CA GLN A 129 16.14 -4.95 -7.67
C GLN A 129 17.07 -5.44 -6.55
N LYS A 130 17.90 -4.54 -5.98
CA LYS A 130 18.78 -4.87 -4.84
C LYS A 130 18.00 -5.34 -3.62
N LEU A 131 16.85 -4.73 -3.35
CA LEU A 131 15.97 -5.15 -2.27
C LEU A 131 15.50 -6.59 -2.46
N PHE A 132 14.96 -6.94 -3.62
CA PHE A 132 14.45 -8.30 -3.89
C PHE A 132 15.58 -9.33 -3.92
N ILE A 133 16.75 -9.00 -4.46
CA ILE A 133 17.94 -9.87 -4.38
C ILE A 133 18.33 -10.14 -2.92
N LYS A 134 18.36 -9.11 -2.09
CA LYS A 134 18.64 -9.26 -0.65
C LYS A 134 17.59 -10.14 0.03
N LEU A 135 16.30 -9.92 -0.27
CA LEU A 135 15.21 -10.75 0.28
C LEU A 135 15.38 -12.23 -0.11
N GLU A 136 15.66 -12.53 -1.37
CA GLU A 136 15.90 -13.91 -1.83
C GLU A 136 17.08 -14.57 -1.09
N GLN A 137 18.15 -13.82 -0.86
CA GLN A 137 19.34 -14.36 -0.15
C GLN A 137 19.07 -14.62 1.32
N GLU A 138 18.39 -13.67 1.99
CA GLU A 138 18.18 -13.71 3.43
C GLU A 138 17.01 -14.64 3.86
N LEU A 139 16.13 -15.01 2.93
CA LEU A 139 15.01 -15.93 3.18
C LEU A 139 15.39 -17.39 2.94
N LYS A 140 16.54 -17.68 2.33
CA LYS A 140 17.03 -19.05 2.14
C LYS A 140 17.22 -19.75 3.48
N GLY A 141 16.67 -20.98 3.59
CA GLY A 141 16.72 -21.78 4.81
C GLY A 141 15.70 -21.40 5.87
N LEU A 142 14.79 -20.48 5.59
CA LEU A 142 13.68 -20.09 6.48
C LEU A 142 12.32 -20.65 6.02
N GLU A 143 12.30 -21.47 4.97
CA GLU A 143 11.09 -21.92 4.27
C GLU A 143 10.10 -22.64 5.19
N GLU A 144 10.59 -23.30 6.24
CA GLU A 144 9.76 -24.03 7.20
C GLU A 144 9.15 -23.14 8.30
N ASN A 145 9.57 -21.86 8.40
CA ASN A 145 9.14 -20.99 9.49
C ASN A 145 8.50 -19.68 9.01
N PRO A 146 7.15 -19.66 8.83
CA PRO A 146 6.44 -18.46 8.35
C PRO A 146 6.61 -17.21 9.22
N ARG A 147 6.90 -17.38 10.52
CA ARG A 147 7.13 -16.25 11.43
C ARG A 147 8.50 -15.62 11.20
N LEU A 148 9.53 -16.44 11.01
CA LEU A 148 10.88 -15.95 10.71
C LEU A 148 10.92 -15.26 9.34
N ILE A 149 10.23 -15.80 8.33
CA ILE A 149 10.06 -15.14 7.02
C ILE A 149 9.49 -13.74 7.22
N SER A 150 8.39 -13.60 7.97
CA SER A 150 7.76 -12.29 8.21
C SER A 150 8.70 -11.34 8.93
N ALA A 151 9.34 -11.78 10.01
CA ALA A 151 10.25 -10.95 10.80
C ALA A 151 11.47 -10.48 9.97
N LYS A 152 12.01 -11.37 9.13
CA LYS A 152 13.14 -11.04 8.27
C LYS A 152 12.78 -10.03 7.19
N ILE A 153 11.61 -10.16 6.56
CA ILE A 153 11.10 -9.20 5.59
C ILE A 153 10.91 -7.83 6.25
N ASP A 154 10.27 -7.79 7.42
CA ASP A 154 10.08 -6.55 8.17
C ASP A 154 11.43 -5.89 8.50
N GLN A 155 12.39 -6.67 9.01
CA GLN A 155 13.74 -6.18 9.31
C GLN A 155 14.36 -5.51 8.07
N ILE A 156 14.38 -6.18 6.92
CA ILE A 156 15.03 -5.68 5.71
C ILE A 156 14.37 -4.41 5.18
N LEU A 157 13.03 -4.36 5.19
CA LEU A 157 12.28 -3.20 4.70
C LEU A 157 12.42 -1.99 5.61
N PHE A 158 12.29 -2.18 6.92
CA PHE A 158 12.37 -1.06 7.86
C PHE A 158 13.81 -0.57 8.09
N GLU A 159 14.83 -1.44 8.01
CA GLU A 159 16.22 -0.98 7.98
C GLU A 159 16.53 -0.04 6.80
N LYS A 160 15.85 -0.23 5.67
CA LYS A 160 15.99 0.66 4.50
C LYS A 160 15.38 2.05 4.76
N ALA A 161 14.34 2.14 5.57
CA ALA A 161 13.66 3.40 5.87
C ALA A 161 14.47 4.32 6.79
N TYR A 162 15.43 3.77 7.56
CA TYR A 162 16.26 4.54 8.49
C TYR A 162 17.62 5.00 7.91
N LYS A 163 17.90 4.69 6.64
CA LYS A 163 19.12 5.12 5.91
C LYS A 163 18.79 6.19 4.89
#